data_4fd69a43bd5a29ddfca642dee2e2f131
#
_entry.id   4fd69a43bd5a29ddfca642dee2e2f131
#
_cell.length_a   1.000
_cell.length_b   1.000
_cell.length_c   1.000
_cell.angle_alpha   90.00
_cell.angle_beta   90.00
_cell.angle_gamma   90.00
#
_symmetry.space_group_name_H-M   'P 1'
#
loop_
_entity.id
_entity.type
_entity.pdbx_description
1 polymer ?
#
loop_
_entity_poly.entity_id
_entity_poly.type
_entity_poly.pdbx_seq_one_letter_code
_entity_poly.pdbx_strand_id
1 'polypeptide(L)'
;MALRIVIGDVTIGIQGQDFSYIFSVGCGGMESLYKDGKEWLYRTPRPAFWRAVTDNDRGCGFAFRSAVWSAADRFVRCSRVEARMDGEEIAIPLAPANNKYTGKETCDRFEMIYTYDTPTVPATEVTVTYTVETDGRIHVQAEYRGQQGLPELPVFGMRFLMPTAAEGYTYEGLSGETYPDPVSYTHLRAHETLA
;
A
#
# COMPACT_ATOMS: atom_id res chain seq x y z
N MET A 1 21.85 13.10 4.04
CA MET A 1 22.52 12.10 4.90
C MET A 1 22.08 10.75 4.40
N ALA A 2 22.97 9.78 4.18
CA ALA A 2 22.57 8.47 3.65
C ALA A 2 21.63 7.74 4.60
N LEU A 3 20.76 6.90 4.05
CA LEU A 3 19.90 5.99 4.80
C LEU A 3 20.75 4.91 5.46
N ARG A 4 20.51 4.61 6.72
CA ARG A 4 21.07 3.45 7.38
C ARG A 4 20.12 2.27 7.24
N ILE A 5 20.63 1.15 6.76
CA ILE A 5 19.85 -0.06 6.51
C ILE A 5 20.22 -1.12 7.54
N VAL A 6 19.21 -1.68 8.19
CA VAL A 6 19.39 -2.77 9.17
C VAL A 6 18.60 -3.98 8.66
N ILE A 7 19.31 -4.99 8.19
CA ILE A 7 18.72 -6.19 7.60
C ILE A 7 18.70 -7.29 8.66
N GLY A 8 17.50 -7.64 9.10
CA GLY A 8 17.23 -8.75 10.01
C GLY A 8 16.68 -9.97 9.28
N ASP A 9 16.38 -11.03 10.03
CA ASP A 9 15.95 -12.32 9.47
C ASP A 9 14.58 -12.26 8.76
N VAL A 10 13.69 -11.36 9.17
CA VAL A 10 12.33 -11.24 8.64
C VAL A 10 11.92 -9.79 8.38
N THR A 11 12.77 -8.84 8.73
CA THR A 11 12.47 -7.41 8.57
C THR A 11 13.68 -6.64 8.07
N ILE A 12 13.42 -5.54 7.36
CA ILE A 12 14.42 -4.56 6.97
C ILE A 12 14.02 -3.22 7.57
N GLY A 13 14.89 -2.69 8.44
CA GLY A 13 14.76 -1.37 9.04
C GLY A 13 15.50 -0.33 8.22
N ILE A 14 14.89 0.83 8.01
CA ILE A 14 15.46 1.98 7.31
C ILE A 14 15.42 3.15 8.26
N GLN A 15 16.57 3.72 8.55
CA GLN A 15 16.72 4.79 9.52
C GLN A 15 17.31 6.03 8.87
N GLY A 16 16.69 7.17 9.12
CA GLY A 16 17.19 8.50 8.83
C GLY A 16 17.34 9.33 10.09
N GLN A 17 17.38 10.65 9.94
CA GLN A 17 17.61 11.57 11.05
C GLN A 17 16.42 11.64 12.02
N ASP A 18 15.19 11.69 11.48
CA ASP A 18 13.93 11.93 12.20
C ASP A 18 12.88 10.85 11.91
N PHE A 19 13.29 9.77 11.27
CA PHE A 19 12.39 8.67 10.90
C PHE A 19 13.04 7.29 11.04
N SER A 20 12.19 6.30 11.23
CA SER A 20 12.56 4.89 11.22
C SER A 20 11.39 4.07 10.64
N TYR A 21 11.64 3.37 9.56
CA TYR A 21 10.65 2.54 8.88
C TYR A 21 11.03 1.07 8.98
N ILE A 22 10.03 0.20 9.10
CA ILE A 22 10.24 -1.24 9.13
C ILE A 22 9.41 -1.88 8.02
N PHE A 23 10.07 -2.62 7.17
CA PHE A 23 9.46 -3.46 6.15
C PHE A 23 9.59 -4.92 6.53
N SER A 24 8.47 -5.64 6.46
CA SER A 24 8.42 -7.05 6.83
C SER A 24 8.40 -7.93 5.60
N VAL A 25 9.26 -8.93 5.59
CA VAL A 25 9.23 -10.00 4.58
C VAL A 25 8.11 -10.97 4.89
N GLY A 26 7.94 -11.35 6.16
CA GLY A 26 6.93 -12.32 6.58
C GLY A 26 5.49 -11.81 6.45
N CYS A 27 5.22 -10.56 6.88
CA CYS A 27 3.90 -9.95 6.74
C CYS A 27 3.65 -9.40 5.33
N GLY A 28 4.69 -9.32 4.50
CA GLY A 28 4.60 -8.84 3.13
C GLY A 28 4.11 -7.38 3.05
N GLY A 29 4.83 -6.44 3.65
CA GLY A 29 4.51 -5.02 3.59
C GLY A 29 5.20 -4.19 4.67
N MET A 30 4.92 -2.90 4.71
CA MET A 30 5.45 -2.00 5.73
C MET A 30 4.76 -2.24 7.08
N GLU A 31 5.53 -2.53 8.12
CA GLU A 31 5.02 -2.75 9.49
C GLU A 31 5.03 -1.49 10.34
N SER A 32 6.02 -0.61 10.14
CA SER A 32 6.15 0.61 10.93
C SER A 32 6.54 1.79 10.05
N LEU A 33 5.85 2.89 10.27
CA LEU A 33 6.12 4.20 9.70
C LEU A 33 6.26 5.18 10.87
N TYR A 34 7.43 5.16 11.49
CA TYR A 34 7.72 6.04 12.62
C TYR A 34 8.43 7.29 12.11
N LYS A 35 7.82 8.46 12.31
CA LYS A 35 8.37 9.75 11.91
C LYS A 35 7.95 10.82 12.90
N ASP A 36 8.87 11.75 13.21
CA ASP A 36 8.63 12.87 14.11
C ASP A 36 8.08 12.45 15.49
N GLY A 37 8.63 11.34 16.02
CA GLY A 37 8.24 10.84 17.34
C GLY A 37 6.92 10.09 17.39
N LYS A 38 6.29 9.80 16.25
CA LYS A 38 4.96 9.18 16.15
C LYS A 38 4.94 7.98 15.21
N GLU A 39 4.25 6.90 15.62
CA GLU A 39 3.89 5.79 14.73
C GLU A 39 2.61 6.15 13.95
N TRP A 40 2.69 6.05 12.63
CA TRP A 40 1.61 6.41 11.72
C TRP A 40 0.80 5.22 11.22
N LEU A 41 1.30 3.99 11.38
CA LEU A 41 0.61 2.80 10.93
C LEU A 41 0.00 2.02 12.10
N TYR A 42 -1.25 1.64 11.96
CA TYR A 42 -1.89 0.66 12.85
C TYR A 42 -1.76 -0.76 12.31
N ARG A 43 -1.75 -0.90 10.99
CA ARG A 43 -1.58 -2.18 10.28
C ARG A 43 -0.80 -1.95 9.00
N THR A 44 -0.15 -3.03 8.54
CA THR A 44 0.49 -3.12 7.23
C THR A 44 -0.46 -2.68 6.12
N PRO A 45 -0.11 -1.68 5.30
CA PRO A 45 -0.91 -1.26 4.16
C PRO A 45 -1.09 -2.39 3.15
N ARG A 46 -2.26 -2.44 2.54
CA ARG A 46 -2.61 -3.49 1.56
C ARG A 46 -3.27 -2.88 0.33
N PRO A 47 -3.12 -3.52 -0.84
CA PRO A 47 -3.94 -3.19 -2.00
C PRO A 47 -5.42 -3.31 -1.66
N ALA A 48 -6.24 -2.42 -2.19
CA ALA A 48 -7.68 -2.39 -2.01
C ALA A 48 -8.39 -2.49 -3.35
N PHE A 49 -9.42 -3.34 -3.41
CA PHE A 49 -10.15 -3.67 -4.64
C PHE A 49 -11.64 -3.40 -4.53
N TRP A 50 -12.15 -3.10 -3.33
CA TRP A 50 -13.57 -2.94 -3.08
C TRP A 50 -13.87 -1.61 -2.38
N ARG A 51 -14.94 -0.96 -2.82
CA ARG A 51 -15.50 0.25 -2.22
C ARG A 51 -16.93 0.01 -1.74
N ALA A 52 -17.46 0.92 -0.95
CA ALA A 52 -18.88 0.92 -0.64
C ALA A 52 -19.72 1.01 -1.93
N VAL A 53 -20.77 0.21 -1.99
CA VAL A 53 -21.68 0.21 -3.13
C VAL A 53 -22.67 1.36 -3.03
N THR A 54 -22.86 2.06 -4.14
CA THR A 54 -23.87 3.12 -4.28
C THR A 54 -25.25 2.52 -4.66
N ASP A 55 -26.29 3.33 -4.62
CA ASP A 55 -27.62 2.90 -5.08
C ASP A 55 -27.64 2.61 -6.58
N ASN A 56 -26.88 3.37 -7.36
CA ASN A 56 -26.69 3.09 -8.78
C ASN A 56 -26.03 1.73 -9.03
N ASP A 57 -25.01 1.39 -8.24
CA ASP A 57 -24.36 0.07 -8.31
C ASP A 57 -25.36 -1.05 -8.01
N ARG A 58 -26.25 -0.84 -7.04
CA ARG A 58 -27.32 -1.80 -6.71
C ARG A 58 -28.33 -1.92 -7.84
N GLY A 59 -28.77 -0.77 -8.37
CA GLY A 59 -29.77 -0.72 -9.46
C GLY A 59 -29.29 -1.40 -10.73
N CYS A 60 -28.03 -1.27 -11.10
CA CYS A 60 -27.46 -1.92 -12.29
C CYS A 60 -26.85 -3.30 -12.02
N GLY A 61 -26.89 -3.80 -10.78
CA GLY A 61 -26.34 -5.10 -10.41
C GLY A 61 -24.80 -5.17 -10.45
N PHE A 62 -24.11 -4.02 -10.39
CA PHE A 62 -22.65 -3.95 -10.45
C PHE A 62 -21.98 -4.75 -9.33
N ALA A 63 -22.48 -4.59 -8.09
CA ALA A 63 -21.93 -5.29 -6.95
C ALA A 63 -21.98 -6.82 -7.09
N PHE A 64 -23.01 -7.34 -7.76
CA PHE A 64 -23.12 -8.77 -8.02
C PHE A 64 -22.17 -9.22 -9.12
N ARG A 65 -22.09 -8.48 -10.24
CA ARG A 65 -21.18 -8.81 -11.34
C ARG A 65 -19.71 -8.76 -10.93
N SER A 66 -19.35 -7.80 -10.06
CA SER A 66 -17.99 -7.58 -9.59
C SER A 66 -17.69 -8.26 -8.24
N ALA A 67 -18.56 -9.16 -7.77
CA ALA A 67 -18.49 -9.77 -6.44
C ALA A 67 -17.17 -10.53 -6.16
N VAL A 68 -16.45 -11.00 -7.19
CA VAL A 68 -15.14 -11.64 -7.06
C VAL A 68 -14.12 -10.75 -6.36
N TRP A 69 -14.29 -9.42 -6.43
CA TRP A 69 -13.43 -8.44 -5.78
C TRP A 69 -13.82 -8.16 -4.33
N SER A 70 -15.03 -8.56 -3.93
CA SER A 70 -15.52 -8.36 -2.56
C SER A 70 -14.63 -9.13 -1.58
N ALA A 71 -14.03 -8.40 -0.66
CA ALA A 71 -13.07 -8.92 0.31
C ALA A 71 -11.76 -9.49 -0.28
N ALA A 72 -11.49 -9.33 -1.57
CA ALA A 72 -10.24 -9.80 -2.19
C ALA A 72 -9.00 -9.22 -1.48
N ASP A 73 -9.07 -7.97 -1.00
CA ASP A 73 -8.02 -7.31 -0.22
C ASP A 73 -7.66 -8.01 1.09
N ARG A 74 -8.55 -8.82 1.64
CA ARG A 74 -8.30 -9.59 2.88
C ARG A 74 -7.54 -10.88 2.63
N PHE A 75 -7.59 -11.39 1.42
CA PHE A 75 -7.06 -12.71 1.06
C PHE A 75 -5.91 -12.65 0.05
N VAL A 76 -5.42 -11.44 -0.28
CA VAL A 76 -4.17 -11.32 -1.05
C VAL A 76 -3.03 -11.98 -0.29
N ARG A 77 -2.19 -12.69 -1.03
CA ARG A 77 -1.01 -13.35 -0.49
C ARG A 77 0.23 -12.73 -1.10
N CYS A 78 1.17 -12.27 -0.27
CA CYS A 78 2.48 -11.87 -0.76
C CYS A 78 3.23 -13.11 -1.26
N SER A 79 3.48 -13.17 -2.55
CA SER A 79 4.14 -14.29 -3.21
C SER A 79 5.62 -14.04 -3.47
N ARG A 80 6.02 -12.76 -3.61
CA ARG A 80 7.40 -12.38 -3.87
C ARG A 80 7.74 -11.07 -3.17
N VAL A 81 8.98 -11.02 -2.66
CA VAL A 81 9.55 -9.84 -2.01
C VAL A 81 10.94 -9.61 -2.59
N GLU A 82 11.21 -8.38 -3.03
CA GLU A 82 12.50 -7.95 -3.54
C GLU A 82 12.91 -6.66 -2.82
N ALA A 83 14.21 -6.46 -2.65
CA ALA A 83 14.76 -5.24 -2.10
C ALA A 83 15.94 -4.75 -2.94
N ARG A 84 16.07 -3.42 -3.07
CA ARG A 84 17.16 -2.79 -3.81
C ARG A 84 17.76 -1.64 -3.01
N MET A 85 19.07 -1.51 -3.10
CA MET A 85 19.86 -0.39 -2.57
C MET A 85 20.50 0.31 -3.77
N ASP A 86 20.21 1.60 -3.96
CA ASP A 86 20.73 2.41 -5.07
C ASP A 86 20.53 1.77 -6.45
N GLY A 87 19.38 1.04 -6.62
CA GLY A 87 19.00 0.35 -7.84
C GLY A 87 19.54 -1.07 -7.98
N GLU A 88 20.47 -1.49 -7.13
CA GLU A 88 21.00 -2.86 -7.15
C GLU A 88 20.20 -3.78 -6.23
N GLU A 89 19.82 -4.94 -6.72
CA GLU A 89 19.08 -5.94 -5.95
C GLU A 89 19.97 -6.53 -4.85
N ILE A 90 19.41 -6.57 -3.64
CA ILE A 90 20.06 -7.20 -2.49
C ILE A 90 19.35 -8.50 -2.13
N ALA A 91 20.13 -9.48 -1.68
CA ALA A 91 19.56 -10.72 -1.20
C ALA A 91 18.86 -10.49 0.15
N ILE A 92 17.59 -10.85 0.22
CA ILE A 92 16.83 -10.87 1.47
C ILE A 92 17.24 -12.13 2.22
N PRO A 93 17.80 -12.04 3.44
CA PRO A 93 18.24 -13.22 4.17
C PRO A 93 17.03 -13.99 4.68
N LEU A 94 17.11 -15.32 4.56
CA LEU A 94 16.24 -16.21 5.34
C LEU A 94 16.93 -16.51 6.67
N ALA A 95 16.17 -16.58 7.74
CA ALA A 95 16.69 -16.84 9.07
C ALA A 95 17.37 -18.24 9.18
N PRO A 96 18.53 -18.35 9.85
CA PRO A 96 19.34 -17.27 10.39
C PRO A 96 20.16 -16.56 9.32
N ALA A 97 20.32 -15.23 9.43
CA ALA A 97 21.04 -14.41 8.44
C ALA A 97 22.54 -14.67 8.36
N ASN A 98 23.09 -15.37 9.32
CA ASN A 98 24.49 -15.84 9.39
C ASN A 98 25.54 -14.76 9.13
N ASN A 99 25.37 -13.59 9.71
CA ASN A 99 26.32 -12.47 9.64
C ASN A 99 26.59 -11.95 8.21
N LYS A 100 25.67 -12.16 7.29
CA LYS A 100 25.80 -11.65 5.92
C LYS A 100 25.81 -10.12 5.88
N TYR A 101 25.09 -9.49 6.81
CA TYR A 101 24.97 -8.06 6.93
C TYR A 101 25.52 -7.58 8.27
N THR A 102 26.11 -6.37 8.28
CA THR A 102 26.81 -5.81 9.45
C THR A 102 25.93 -4.87 10.28
N GLY A 103 24.77 -4.42 9.72
CA GLY A 103 23.92 -3.38 10.29
C GLY A 103 24.51 -1.97 10.13
N LYS A 104 25.52 -1.82 9.27
CA LYS A 104 26.19 -0.55 8.94
C LYS A 104 25.99 -0.18 7.46
N GLU A 105 25.20 -0.96 6.76
CA GLU A 105 24.89 -0.73 5.35
C GLU A 105 24.19 0.63 5.20
N THR A 106 24.57 1.35 4.16
CA THR A 106 23.99 2.66 3.84
C THR A 106 23.70 2.75 2.35
N CYS A 107 22.66 3.50 1.99
CA CYS A 107 22.33 3.85 0.60
C CYS A 107 21.69 5.23 0.55
N ASP A 108 21.60 5.80 -0.63
CA ASP A 108 20.89 7.06 -0.85
C ASP A 108 19.40 6.82 -1.21
N ARG A 109 19.11 5.65 -1.76
CA ARG A 109 17.76 5.25 -2.14
C ARG A 109 17.56 3.77 -1.82
N PHE A 110 16.45 3.48 -1.13
CA PHE A 110 16.05 2.11 -0.83
C PHE A 110 14.69 1.79 -1.46
N GLU A 111 14.58 0.61 -2.08
CA GLU A 111 13.32 0.14 -2.64
C GLU A 111 12.94 -1.21 -2.03
N MET A 112 11.67 -1.33 -1.66
CA MET A 112 11.04 -2.58 -1.23
C MET A 112 9.88 -2.89 -2.13
N ILE A 113 9.90 -4.06 -2.76
CA ILE A 113 8.94 -4.47 -3.79
C ILE A 113 8.22 -5.72 -3.31
N TYR A 114 6.90 -5.64 -3.28
CA TYR A 114 6.02 -6.75 -2.92
C TYR A 114 5.13 -7.12 -4.09
N THR A 115 5.09 -8.40 -4.43
CA THR A 115 4.12 -8.94 -5.37
C THR A 115 3.07 -9.73 -4.60
N TYR A 116 1.82 -9.43 -4.85
CA TYR A 116 0.68 -10.07 -4.22
C TYR A 116 -0.16 -10.81 -5.24
N ASP A 117 -0.48 -12.06 -4.96
CA ASP A 117 -1.47 -12.83 -5.70
C ASP A 117 -2.86 -12.49 -5.18
N THR A 118 -3.80 -12.23 -6.09
CA THR A 118 -5.20 -12.03 -5.74
C THR A 118 -5.92 -13.37 -5.60
N PRO A 119 -6.93 -13.48 -4.73
CA PRO A 119 -7.75 -14.69 -4.58
C PRO A 119 -8.81 -14.83 -5.69
N THR A 120 -8.71 -14.09 -6.77
CA THR A 120 -9.66 -14.09 -7.89
C THR A 120 -9.47 -15.29 -8.80
N VAL A 121 -10.49 -15.58 -9.62
CA VAL A 121 -10.43 -16.60 -10.67
C VAL A 121 -10.85 -15.95 -12.00
N PRO A 122 -9.93 -15.82 -12.96
CA PRO A 122 -8.50 -16.14 -12.88
C PRO A 122 -7.74 -15.32 -11.84
N ALA A 123 -6.67 -15.89 -11.30
CA ALA A 123 -5.77 -15.16 -10.40
C ALA A 123 -5.00 -14.08 -11.16
N THR A 124 -4.69 -12.99 -10.48
CA THR A 124 -3.85 -11.91 -11.03
C THR A 124 -2.91 -11.38 -9.96
N GLU A 125 -1.97 -10.55 -10.36
CA GLU A 125 -0.94 -10.02 -9.48
C GLU A 125 -1.08 -8.52 -9.31
N VAL A 126 -0.68 -8.04 -8.12
CA VAL A 126 -0.46 -6.63 -7.83
C VAL A 126 0.95 -6.44 -7.32
N THR A 127 1.69 -5.53 -7.92
CA THR A 127 3.02 -5.15 -7.45
C THR A 127 2.94 -3.81 -6.70
N VAL A 128 3.53 -3.77 -5.52
CA VAL A 128 3.64 -2.53 -4.72
C VAL A 128 5.10 -2.26 -4.45
N THR A 129 5.58 -1.12 -4.90
CA THR A 129 6.94 -0.64 -4.68
C THR A 129 6.92 0.54 -3.71
N TYR A 130 7.67 0.42 -2.64
CA TYR A 130 7.98 1.51 -1.72
C TYR A 130 9.40 1.99 -1.99
N THR A 131 9.55 3.25 -2.34
CA THR A 131 10.86 3.89 -2.52
C THR A 131 11.08 4.89 -1.41
N VAL A 132 12.11 4.69 -0.61
CA VAL A 132 12.49 5.57 0.50
C VAL A 132 13.68 6.42 0.08
N GLU A 133 13.53 7.73 0.24
CA GLU A 133 14.55 8.73 -0.04
C GLU A 133 15.23 9.21 1.24
N THR A 134 16.41 9.82 1.12
CA THR A 134 17.22 10.30 2.25
C THR A 134 16.53 11.37 3.13
N ASP A 135 15.52 12.05 2.63
CA ASP A 135 14.71 13.03 3.37
C ASP A 135 13.50 12.40 4.08
N GLY A 136 13.39 11.08 4.04
CA GLY A 136 12.30 10.33 4.66
C GLY A 136 11.00 10.32 3.86
N ARG A 137 10.98 10.83 2.64
CA ARG A 137 9.83 10.63 1.75
C ARG A 137 9.75 9.19 1.32
N ILE A 138 8.52 8.71 1.22
CA ILE A 138 8.21 7.39 0.69
C ILE A 138 7.31 7.55 -0.53
N HIS A 139 7.81 7.14 -1.68
CA HIS A 139 6.99 7.00 -2.87
C HIS A 139 6.38 5.60 -2.89
N VAL A 140 5.07 5.52 -2.99
CA VAL A 140 4.34 4.25 -3.07
C VAL A 140 3.74 4.13 -4.44
N GLN A 141 4.21 3.16 -5.20
CA GLN A 141 3.67 2.82 -6.51
C GLN A 141 2.96 1.48 -6.41
N ALA A 142 1.68 1.45 -6.73
CA ALA A 142 0.90 0.21 -6.84
C ALA A 142 0.53 0.00 -8.31
N GLU A 143 0.83 -1.18 -8.83
CA GLU A 143 0.57 -1.56 -10.22
C GLU A 143 -0.31 -2.81 -10.26
N TYR A 144 -1.44 -2.69 -10.92
CA TYR A 144 -2.33 -3.79 -11.25
C TYR A 144 -2.43 -3.94 -12.75
N ARG A 145 -2.16 -5.14 -13.25
CA ARG A 145 -2.35 -5.48 -14.65
C ARG A 145 -3.65 -6.23 -14.81
N GLY A 146 -4.58 -5.66 -15.56
CA GLY A 146 -5.86 -6.30 -15.85
C GLY A 146 -5.67 -7.70 -16.44
N GLN A 147 -6.56 -8.62 -16.05
CA GLN A 147 -6.59 -9.99 -16.51
C GLN A 147 -7.88 -10.25 -17.27
N GLN A 148 -7.77 -10.81 -18.48
CA GLN A 148 -8.95 -11.20 -19.25
C GLN A 148 -9.77 -12.26 -18.48
N GLY A 149 -11.08 -12.08 -18.47
CA GLY A 149 -12.00 -12.97 -17.75
C GLY A 149 -12.37 -12.49 -16.35
N LEU A 150 -11.71 -11.44 -15.84
CA LEU A 150 -12.13 -10.77 -14.62
C LEU A 150 -13.17 -9.68 -14.93
N PRO A 151 -14.19 -9.52 -14.06
CA PRO A 151 -15.13 -8.42 -14.18
C PRO A 151 -14.46 -7.09 -13.83
N GLU A 152 -15.19 -6.01 -14.11
CA GLU A 152 -14.78 -4.64 -13.80
C GLU A 152 -14.36 -4.50 -12.35
N LEU A 153 -13.19 -3.86 -12.14
CA LEU A 153 -12.62 -3.60 -10.83
C LEU A 153 -13.31 -2.39 -10.18
N PRO A 154 -13.94 -2.55 -9.00
CA PRO A 154 -14.69 -1.47 -8.36
C PRO A 154 -13.83 -0.28 -7.94
N VAL A 155 -12.61 -0.54 -7.49
CA VAL A 155 -11.61 0.45 -7.11
C VAL A 155 -10.24 -0.19 -7.12
N PHE A 156 -9.21 0.60 -7.37
CA PHE A 156 -7.83 0.19 -7.14
C PHE A 156 -7.09 1.29 -6.37
N GLY A 157 -6.35 0.88 -5.33
CA GLY A 157 -5.54 1.78 -4.53
C GLY A 157 -4.89 1.05 -3.37
N MET A 158 -4.26 1.83 -2.49
CA MET A 158 -3.65 1.35 -1.25
C MET A 158 -4.47 1.78 -0.05
N ARG A 159 -4.72 0.86 0.87
CA ARG A 159 -5.40 1.15 2.14
C ARG A 159 -4.37 1.27 3.26
N PHE A 160 -4.32 2.45 3.88
CA PHE A 160 -3.56 2.74 5.07
C PHE A 160 -4.51 2.84 6.26
N LEU A 161 -4.19 2.17 7.35
CA LEU A 161 -4.91 2.31 8.62
C LEU A 161 -4.00 3.03 9.61
N MET A 162 -4.51 4.12 10.17
CA MET A 162 -3.79 4.95 11.12
C MET A 162 -4.33 4.73 12.54
N PRO A 163 -3.49 4.87 13.59
CA PRO A 163 -3.91 4.65 14.97
C PRO A 163 -4.84 5.74 15.51
N THR A 164 -4.86 6.91 14.87
CA THR A 164 -5.68 8.05 15.27
C THR A 164 -6.57 8.48 14.12
N ALA A 165 -7.82 8.85 14.39
CA ALA A 165 -8.71 9.42 13.41
C ALA A 165 -8.13 10.73 12.85
N ALA A 166 -8.25 10.93 11.54
CA ALA A 166 -7.88 12.18 10.91
C ALA A 166 -8.93 13.26 11.26
N GLU A 167 -8.47 14.48 11.55
CA GLU A 167 -9.34 15.64 11.73
C GLU A 167 -9.80 16.22 10.40
N GLY A 168 -9.08 15.90 9.32
CA GLY A 168 -9.39 16.31 7.96
C GLY A 168 -8.34 15.83 6.99
N TYR A 169 -8.53 16.11 5.71
CA TYR A 169 -7.56 15.82 4.67
C TYR A 169 -7.60 16.89 3.56
N THR A 170 -6.47 17.05 2.91
CA THR A 170 -6.36 17.88 1.70
C THR A 170 -5.95 16.98 0.55
N TYR A 171 -6.57 17.17 -0.60
CA TYR A 171 -6.17 16.46 -1.80
C TYR A 171 -6.05 17.41 -2.99
N GLU A 172 -5.17 17.07 -3.91
CA GLU A 172 -5.04 17.73 -5.21
C GLU A 172 -5.25 16.66 -6.28
N GLY A 173 -6.13 16.93 -7.22
CA GLY A 173 -6.45 15.97 -8.28
C GLY A 173 -7.46 16.52 -9.27
N LEU A 174 -7.77 15.73 -10.30
CA LEU A 174 -8.84 16.02 -11.21
C LEU A 174 -10.17 15.90 -10.45
N SER A 175 -10.74 17.04 -10.09
CA SER A 175 -12.09 17.14 -9.54
C SER A 175 -12.96 17.90 -10.53
N GLY A 176 -14.08 17.33 -10.92
CA GLY A 176 -15.04 17.97 -11.78
C GLY A 176 -16.38 17.28 -11.66
N GLU A 177 -17.43 17.91 -12.12
CA GLU A 177 -18.73 17.28 -12.24
C GLU A 177 -18.65 16.12 -13.24
N THR A 178 -18.38 14.93 -12.73
CA THR A 178 -18.39 13.70 -13.54
C THR A 178 -19.83 13.31 -13.91
N TYR A 179 -20.81 13.81 -13.13
CA TYR A 179 -22.23 13.64 -13.37
C TYR A 179 -22.97 14.94 -13.03
N PRO A 180 -23.85 15.41 -13.91
CA PRO A 180 -24.73 16.55 -13.64
C PRO A 180 -25.86 16.17 -12.68
N ASP A 181 -25.67 15.21 -11.79
CA ASP A 181 -26.68 14.73 -10.86
C ASP A 181 -26.54 15.48 -9.54
N PRO A 182 -27.56 16.26 -9.12
CA PRO A 182 -27.56 16.95 -7.83
C PRO A 182 -27.39 16.03 -6.61
N VAL A 183 -27.60 14.72 -6.77
CA VAL A 183 -27.40 13.73 -5.70
C VAL A 183 -25.93 13.53 -5.35
N SER A 184 -25.00 13.67 -6.30
CA SER A 184 -23.57 13.59 -6.02
C SER A 184 -23.07 14.76 -5.18
N TYR A 185 -23.67 15.93 -5.32
CA TYR A 185 -23.39 17.10 -4.49
C TYR A 185 -23.84 16.95 -3.03
N THR A 186 -24.99 16.32 -2.81
CA THR A 186 -25.50 16.10 -1.47
C THR A 186 -24.69 15.06 -0.70
N HIS A 187 -24.10 14.08 -1.36
CA HIS A 187 -23.22 13.10 -0.71
C HIS A 187 -21.88 13.69 -0.29
N LEU A 188 -21.26 14.53 -1.11
CA LEU A 188 -20.02 15.21 -0.75
C LEU A 188 -20.21 16.17 0.44
N ARG A 189 -21.36 16.88 0.49
CA ARG A 189 -21.69 17.77 1.61
C ARG A 189 -22.07 17.02 2.90
N ALA A 190 -22.67 15.85 2.81
CA ALA A 190 -23.01 15.05 3.98
C ALA A 190 -21.77 14.51 4.72
N HIS A 191 -20.67 14.29 4.02
CA HIS A 191 -19.40 13.92 4.63
C HIS A 191 -18.68 15.10 5.28
N GLU A 192 -18.87 16.31 4.77
CA GLU A 192 -18.32 17.53 5.37
C GLU A 192 -19.06 17.94 6.67
N THR A 193 -20.31 17.55 6.83
CA THR A 193 -21.09 17.90 8.03
C THR A 193 -20.95 16.89 9.17
N LEU A 194 -20.28 15.76 8.96
CA LEU A 194 -19.99 14.74 9.97
C LEU A 194 -18.55 14.81 10.48
N ALA A 195 -17.75 15.70 9.95
CA ALA A 195 -16.42 16.02 10.44
C ALA A 195 -16.46 17.26 11.32
#